data_4e465132b35128dff5954e9950ae579e
#
_entry.id   4e465132b35128dff5954e9950ae579e
#
_cell.length_a   1.000
_cell.length_b   1.000
_cell.length_c   1.000
_cell.angle_alpha   90.00
_cell.angle_beta   90.00
_cell.angle_gamma   90.00
#
_symmetry.space_group_name_H-M   'P 1'
#
loop_
_entity.id
_entity.type
_entity.pdbx_description
1 polymer ?
#
loop_
_entity_poly.entity_id
_entity_poly.type
_entity_poly.pdbx_seq_one_letter_code
_entity_poly.pdbx_strand_id
1 'polypeptide(L)'
;MIDKKFVIENIKTLFYALIIALIIRTFFIQPFYIPSSSMEPNLLIGDRLFVTKYSYGFSKHSFPFSPPIFKGRILYSEPKRGDVVVFKTPADNRTDYIKRLIGLPGDHVQFIDSNLYINNSEVIKSLISRKDIIYCGKSSLEVFTFEELLPNGKKHISVYTKNFPFQKSDLFKIPNDHYFFLGDNRDCSKDSRFLSSVGYVHKDNLVGKARFIFFSSDKSIGLSLIHISEPTRLAT
;
A
#
# COMPACT_ATOMS: atom_id res chain seq x y z
N MET A 1 -41.81 -31.44 -5.51
CA MET A 1 -41.77 -30.51 -6.66
C MET A 1 -41.36 -29.13 -6.10
N ILE A 2 -40.18 -28.61 -6.49
CA ILE A 2 -39.74 -27.29 -6.01
C ILE A 2 -40.63 -26.23 -6.67
N ASP A 3 -41.23 -25.36 -5.87
CA ASP A 3 -42.10 -24.31 -6.36
C ASP A 3 -41.31 -23.33 -7.26
N LYS A 4 -41.72 -23.20 -8.52
CA LYS A 4 -41.09 -22.26 -9.48
C LYS A 4 -41.06 -20.81 -8.96
N LYS A 5 -42.06 -20.39 -8.20
CA LYS A 5 -42.13 -19.06 -7.63
C LYS A 5 -41.04 -18.85 -6.59
N PHE A 6 -40.81 -19.84 -5.72
CA PHE A 6 -39.72 -19.83 -4.73
C PHE A 6 -38.33 -19.72 -5.39
N VAL A 7 -38.11 -20.48 -6.47
CA VAL A 7 -36.84 -20.43 -7.21
C VAL A 7 -36.61 -19.05 -7.84
N ILE A 8 -37.65 -18.47 -8.47
CA ILE A 8 -37.54 -17.14 -9.11
C ILE A 8 -37.26 -16.04 -8.08
N GLU A 9 -37.92 -16.08 -6.92
CA GLU A 9 -37.70 -15.09 -5.85
C GLU A 9 -36.26 -15.18 -5.29
N ASN A 10 -35.75 -16.38 -5.08
CA ASN A 10 -34.37 -16.56 -4.66
C ASN A 10 -33.33 -16.08 -5.70
N ILE A 11 -33.59 -16.34 -6.98
CA ILE A 11 -32.72 -15.83 -8.07
C ILE A 11 -32.73 -14.29 -8.10
N LYS A 12 -33.89 -13.65 -7.98
CA LYS A 12 -33.98 -12.18 -7.90
C LYS A 12 -33.21 -11.62 -6.70
N THR A 13 -33.37 -12.22 -5.53
CA THR A 13 -32.67 -11.81 -4.33
C THR A 13 -31.16 -11.93 -4.51
N LEU A 14 -30.68 -13.05 -5.05
CA LEU A 14 -29.25 -13.25 -5.36
C LEU A 14 -28.74 -12.22 -6.36
N PHE A 15 -29.51 -11.91 -7.39
CA PHE A 15 -29.17 -10.91 -8.41
C PHE A 15 -29.03 -9.51 -7.81
N TYR A 16 -29.99 -9.08 -6.97
CA TYR A 16 -29.90 -7.78 -6.29
C TYR A 16 -28.72 -7.74 -5.32
N ALA A 17 -28.49 -8.81 -4.54
CA ALA A 17 -27.35 -8.89 -3.64
C ALA A 17 -26.01 -8.76 -4.41
N LEU A 18 -25.90 -9.41 -5.57
CA LEU A 18 -24.72 -9.32 -6.43
C LEU A 18 -24.51 -7.88 -6.95
N ILE A 19 -25.56 -7.21 -7.40
CA ILE A 19 -25.49 -5.82 -7.87
C ILE A 19 -25.02 -4.91 -6.73
N ILE A 20 -25.62 -5.02 -5.55
CA ILE A 20 -25.23 -4.23 -4.38
C ILE A 20 -23.78 -4.47 -4.02
N ALA A 21 -23.35 -5.74 -3.98
CA ALA A 21 -21.95 -6.09 -3.70
C ALA A 21 -20.98 -5.49 -4.73
N LEU A 22 -21.34 -5.51 -6.01
CA LEU A 22 -20.55 -4.89 -7.09
C LEU A 22 -20.46 -3.37 -6.92
N ILE A 23 -21.56 -2.71 -6.57
CA ILE A 23 -21.59 -1.25 -6.31
C ILE A 23 -20.67 -0.92 -5.14
N ILE A 24 -20.81 -1.62 -4.02
CA ILE A 24 -19.98 -1.40 -2.83
C ILE A 24 -18.49 -1.62 -3.17
N ARG A 25 -18.16 -2.73 -3.82
CA ARG A 25 -16.78 -3.05 -4.22
C ARG A 25 -16.18 -2.05 -5.21
N THR A 26 -16.99 -1.51 -6.12
CA THR A 26 -16.51 -0.58 -7.15
C THR A 26 -16.29 0.82 -6.60
N PHE A 27 -17.23 1.33 -5.79
CA PHE A 27 -17.24 2.74 -5.41
C PHE A 27 -16.77 3.02 -3.98
N PHE A 28 -16.84 2.05 -3.08
CA PHE A 28 -16.58 2.31 -1.67
C PHE A 28 -15.34 1.60 -1.16
N ILE A 29 -15.44 0.31 -0.90
CA ILE A 29 -14.41 -0.45 -0.22
C ILE A 29 -14.15 -1.77 -0.92
N GLN A 30 -12.87 -2.15 -0.94
CA GLN A 30 -12.45 -3.45 -1.44
C GLN A 30 -11.55 -4.13 -0.43
N PRO A 31 -11.83 -5.42 -0.07
CA PRO A 31 -10.90 -6.20 0.73
C PRO A 31 -9.67 -6.59 -0.09
N PHE A 32 -8.51 -6.53 0.56
CA PHE A 32 -7.22 -6.98 0.02
C PHE A 32 -6.55 -7.92 1.01
N TYR A 33 -5.78 -8.85 0.50
CA TYR A 33 -4.93 -9.77 1.22
C TYR A 33 -3.46 -9.37 1.04
N ILE A 34 -2.64 -9.50 2.09
CA ILE A 34 -1.21 -9.19 2.04
C ILE A 34 -0.42 -10.49 1.80
N PRO A 35 0.15 -10.68 0.59
CA PRO A 35 0.88 -11.90 0.25
C PRO A 35 2.38 -11.82 0.54
N SER A 36 2.93 -10.65 0.86
CA SER A 36 4.37 -10.41 0.95
C SER A 36 4.77 -9.58 2.16
N SER A 37 6.00 -9.75 2.61
CA SER A 37 6.61 -9.07 3.74
C SER A 37 7.09 -7.64 3.45
N SER A 38 6.87 -7.12 2.25
CA SER A 38 7.42 -5.82 1.82
C SER A 38 6.95 -4.60 2.61
N MET A 39 5.90 -4.76 3.42
CA MET A 39 5.33 -3.71 4.29
C MET A 39 5.45 -4.07 5.78
N GLU A 40 6.18 -5.15 6.13
CA GLU A 40 6.52 -5.43 7.52
C GLU A 40 7.38 -4.31 8.12
N PRO A 41 7.20 -4.02 9.41
CA PRO A 41 6.33 -4.68 10.38
C PRO A 41 4.90 -4.13 10.41
N ASN A 42 4.57 -3.10 9.61
CA ASN A 42 3.26 -2.43 9.67
C ASN A 42 2.12 -3.30 9.09
N LEU A 43 2.40 -4.09 8.05
CA LEU A 43 1.47 -5.06 7.48
C LEU A 43 2.16 -6.41 7.39
N LEU A 44 1.59 -7.44 7.99
CA LEU A 44 2.13 -8.80 8.01
C LEU A 44 1.57 -9.64 6.85
N ILE A 45 2.33 -10.66 6.45
CA ILE A 45 1.82 -11.66 5.50
C ILE A 45 0.59 -12.33 6.11
N GLY A 46 -0.51 -12.40 5.34
CA GLY A 46 -1.78 -12.97 5.80
C GLY A 46 -2.78 -11.93 6.29
N ASP A 47 -2.36 -10.70 6.55
CA ASP A 47 -3.28 -9.62 6.90
C ASP A 47 -4.32 -9.39 5.81
N ARG A 48 -5.55 -9.08 6.24
CA ARG A 48 -6.64 -8.66 5.36
C ARG A 48 -7.08 -7.25 5.74
N LEU A 49 -7.12 -6.37 4.76
CA LEU A 49 -7.39 -4.96 4.97
C LEU A 49 -8.46 -4.43 4.03
N PHE A 50 -9.11 -3.35 4.43
CA PHE A 50 -10.02 -2.60 3.58
C PHE A 50 -9.33 -1.41 2.94
N VAL A 51 -9.51 -1.30 1.64
CA VAL A 51 -9.04 -0.20 0.79
C VAL A 51 -10.22 0.64 0.35
N THR A 52 -10.15 1.95 0.61
CA THR A 52 -11.17 2.92 0.20
C THR A 52 -10.80 3.50 -1.16
N LYS A 53 -11.65 3.25 -2.17
CA LYS A 53 -11.42 3.70 -3.55
C LYS A 53 -11.73 5.18 -3.73
N TYR A 54 -12.77 5.68 -3.08
CA TYR A 54 -13.16 7.09 -3.14
C TYR A 54 -12.11 8.06 -2.60
N SER A 55 -11.10 7.56 -1.83
CA SER A 55 -10.06 8.41 -1.23
C SER A 55 -9.25 9.20 -2.25
N TYR A 56 -9.09 8.67 -3.46
CA TYR A 56 -8.33 9.33 -4.53
C TYR A 56 -9.15 9.54 -5.80
N GLY A 57 -10.48 9.36 -5.72
CA GLY A 57 -11.38 9.37 -6.87
C GLY A 57 -11.28 8.08 -7.70
N PHE A 58 -11.96 8.05 -8.84
CA PHE A 58 -12.18 6.84 -9.62
C PHE A 58 -11.40 6.88 -10.94
N SER A 59 -10.68 5.81 -11.25
CA SER A 59 -10.06 5.53 -12.54
C SER A 59 -10.63 4.24 -13.13
N LYS A 60 -10.19 3.85 -14.32
CA LYS A 60 -10.53 2.54 -14.89
C LYS A 60 -10.24 1.38 -13.93
N HIS A 61 -9.22 1.51 -13.07
CA HIS A 61 -8.82 0.50 -12.07
C HIS A 61 -9.75 0.43 -10.84
N SER A 62 -10.71 1.34 -10.72
CA SER A 62 -11.76 1.25 -9.71
C SER A 62 -12.79 0.16 -10.05
N PHE A 63 -12.92 -0.18 -11.34
CA PHE A 63 -13.86 -1.18 -11.84
C PHE A 63 -13.23 -2.57 -11.90
N PRO A 64 -14.03 -3.65 -11.73
CA PRO A 64 -13.57 -5.02 -11.98
C PRO A 64 -12.96 -5.14 -13.39
N PHE A 65 -11.85 -5.86 -13.49
CA PHE A 65 -11.11 -6.09 -14.75
C PHE A 65 -10.53 -4.85 -15.43
N SER A 66 -10.61 -3.67 -14.81
CA SER A 66 -10.06 -2.41 -15.32
C SER A 66 -10.45 -2.09 -16.77
N PRO A 67 -11.74 -2.09 -17.13
CA PRO A 67 -12.19 -1.86 -18.50
C PRO A 67 -11.78 -0.45 -18.96
N PRO A 68 -11.42 -0.26 -20.24
CA PRO A 68 -10.98 1.03 -20.77
C PRO A 68 -12.18 1.97 -21.06
N ILE A 69 -13.04 2.21 -20.05
CA ILE A 69 -14.27 3.00 -20.20
C ILE A 69 -13.96 4.49 -20.37
N PHE A 70 -12.93 4.99 -19.67
CA PHE A 70 -12.47 6.37 -19.73
C PHE A 70 -10.98 6.49 -19.40
N LYS A 71 -10.40 7.63 -19.73
CA LYS A 71 -9.01 8.00 -19.39
C LYS A 71 -9.02 8.98 -18.22
N GLY A 72 -7.97 8.94 -17.41
CA GLY A 72 -7.82 9.83 -16.26
C GLY A 72 -8.62 9.40 -15.03
N ARG A 73 -8.89 10.37 -14.15
CA ARG A 73 -9.61 10.15 -12.88
C ARG A 73 -10.78 11.12 -12.74
N ILE A 74 -11.88 10.59 -12.19
CA ILE A 74 -13.09 11.36 -11.84
C ILE A 74 -13.05 11.62 -10.34
N LEU A 75 -13.40 12.84 -9.90
CA LEU A 75 -13.38 13.26 -8.49
C LEU A 75 -12.01 13.04 -7.85
N TYR A 76 -10.95 13.42 -8.56
CA TYR A 76 -9.60 13.22 -8.08
C TYR A 76 -9.31 14.01 -6.80
N SER A 77 -8.73 13.32 -5.82
CA SER A 77 -8.16 13.89 -4.61
C SER A 77 -6.71 13.43 -4.47
N GLU A 78 -5.82 14.35 -4.19
CA GLU A 78 -4.39 14.03 -4.09
C GLU A 78 -4.08 13.16 -2.88
N PRO A 79 -3.29 12.09 -3.06
CA PRO A 79 -2.79 11.31 -1.96
C PRO A 79 -1.78 12.12 -1.13
N LYS A 80 -1.73 11.86 0.15
CA LYS A 80 -0.83 12.56 1.08
C LYS A 80 0.39 11.70 1.37
N ARG A 81 1.56 12.35 1.49
CA ARG A 81 2.80 11.67 1.90
C ARG A 81 2.57 10.87 3.17
N GLY A 82 3.08 9.63 3.18
CA GLY A 82 2.89 8.68 4.27
C GLY A 82 1.60 7.84 4.17
N ASP A 83 0.73 8.06 3.17
CA ASP A 83 -0.41 7.17 2.94
C ASP A 83 0.08 5.80 2.47
N VAL A 84 -0.54 4.74 2.98
CA VAL A 84 -0.38 3.39 2.45
C VAL A 84 -1.39 3.19 1.33
N VAL A 85 -0.89 2.95 0.12
CA VAL A 85 -1.68 2.99 -1.11
C VAL A 85 -1.60 1.67 -1.84
N VAL A 86 -2.75 1.19 -2.33
CA VAL A 86 -2.81 0.12 -3.32
C VAL A 86 -2.85 0.75 -4.71
N PHE A 87 -1.99 0.23 -5.60
CA PHE A 87 -1.90 0.70 -6.97
C PHE A 87 -1.58 -0.45 -7.93
N LYS A 88 -1.92 -0.27 -9.21
CA LYS A 88 -1.50 -1.16 -10.30
C LYS A 88 -0.07 -0.84 -10.71
N THR A 89 0.79 -1.86 -10.82
CA THR A 89 2.18 -1.62 -11.25
C THR A 89 2.20 -1.03 -12.67
N PRO A 90 3.06 -0.05 -12.93
CA PRO A 90 3.23 0.49 -14.29
C PRO A 90 3.71 -0.55 -15.30
N ALA A 91 4.46 -1.56 -14.86
CA ALA A 91 5.04 -2.57 -15.74
C ALA A 91 3.99 -3.40 -16.51
N ASP A 92 2.85 -3.73 -15.87
CA ASP A 92 1.83 -4.59 -16.47
C ASP A 92 0.41 -4.02 -16.39
N ASN A 93 0.20 -2.97 -15.59
CA ASN A 93 -1.11 -2.37 -15.29
C ASN A 93 -2.17 -3.36 -14.76
N ARG A 94 -1.73 -4.48 -14.20
CA ARG A 94 -2.60 -5.58 -13.73
C ARG A 94 -2.32 -5.96 -12.28
N THR A 95 -1.04 -6.10 -11.92
CA THR A 95 -0.62 -6.56 -10.59
C THR A 95 -0.84 -5.47 -9.55
N ASP A 96 -1.53 -5.82 -8.47
CA ASP A 96 -1.72 -4.92 -7.33
C ASP A 96 -0.48 -4.92 -6.43
N TYR A 97 0.01 -3.72 -6.12
CA TYR A 97 1.03 -3.49 -5.11
C TYR A 97 0.48 -2.62 -4.00
N ILE A 98 0.98 -2.85 -2.80
CA ILE A 98 0.71 -1.99 -1.64
C ILE A 98 2.05 -1.45 -1.12
N LYS A 99 2.17 -0.13 -1.04
CA LYS A 99 3.38 0.56 -0.60
C LYS A 99 3.03 1.88 0.08
N ARG A 100 4.01 2.46 0.76
CA ARG A 100 3.89 3.78 1.37
C ARG A 100 4.31 4.87 0.41
N LEU A 101 3.49 5.89 0.30
CA LEU A 101 3.77 7.08 -0.51
C LEU A 101 4.83 7.94 0.17
N ILE A 102 5.98 8.07 -0.49
CA ILE A 102 7.12 8.83 0.00
C ILE A 102 7.33 10.11 -0.79
N GLY A 103 7.34 10.04 -2.11
CA GLY A 103 7.57 11.21 -2.95
C GLY A 103 6.33 11.62 -3.73
N LEU A 104 6.06 12.92 -3.76
CA LEU A 104 4.97 13.57 -4.48
C LEU A 104 5.46 14.11 -5.83
N PRO A 105 4.57 14.47 -6.77
CA PRO A 105 4.96 15.11 -8.02
C PRO A 105 5.88 16.32 -7.80
N GLY A 106 7.00 16.39 -8.52
CA GLY A 106 8.01 17.42 -8.39
C GLY A 106 9.05 17.21 -7.28
N ASP A 107 8.87 16.24 -6.41
CA ASP A 107 9.87 15.94 -5.37
C ASP A 107 11.14 15.31 -5.95
N HIS A 108 12.23 15.47 -5.19
CA HIS A 108 13.48 14.76 -5.36
C HIS A 108 13.66 13.78 -4.20
N VAL A 109 13.87 12.51 -4.49
CA VAL A 109 14.12 11.46 -3.49
C VAL A 109 15.48 10.85 -3.71
N GLN A 110 16.26 10.65 -2.65
CA GLN A 110 17.58 10.04 -2.72
C GLN A 110 17.91 9.30 -1.43
N PHE A 111 18.71 8.26 -1.53
CA PHE A 111 19.39 7.65 -0.37
C PHE A 111 20.84 8.08 -0.35
N ILE A 112 21.31 8.58 0.79
CA ILE A 112 22.70 8.95 1.06
C ILE A 112 23.06 8.34 2.41
N ASP A 113 24.13 7.52 2.45
CA ASP A 113 24.59 6.83 3.64
C ASP A 113 23.47 6.09 4.40
N SER A 114 22.61 5.39 3.63
CA SER A 114 21.46 4.66 4.14
C SER A 114 20.36 5.53 4.76
N ASN A 115 20.44 6.85 4.63
CA ASN A 115 19.40 7.78 5.05
C ASN A 115 18.57 8.23 3.86
N LEU A 116 17.26 8.35 4.07
CA LEU A 116 16.33 8.84 3.08
C LEU A 116 16.32 10.38 3.07
N TYR A 117 16.50 10.98 1.91
CA TYR A 117 16.39 12.42 1.69
C TYR A 117 15.20 12.71 0.77
N ILE A 118 14.44 13.75 1.11
CA ILE A 118 13.35 14.29 0.30
C ILE A 118 13.59 15.78 0.14
N ASN A 119 13.74 16.25 -1.10
CA ASN A 119 14.03 17.66 -1.42
C ASN A 119 15.24 18.19 -0.64
N ASN A 120 16.34 17.41 -0.62
CA ASN A 120 17.59 17.68 0.10
C ASN A 120 17.47 17.71 1.63
N SER A 121 16.31 17.43 2.19
CA SER A 121 16.09 17.33 3.64
C SER A 121 16.12 15.86 4.07
N GLU A 122 16.92 15.54 5.08
CA GLU A 122 16.99 14.22 5.65
C GLU A 122 15.68 13.87 6.37
N VAL A 123 15.16 12.66 6.13
CA VAL A 123 14.07 12.09 6.89
C VAL A 123 14.63 11.59 8.21
N ILE A 124 14.21 12.23 9.30
CA ILE A 124 14.67 11.87 10.65
C ILE A 124 14.23 10.45 10.96
N LYS A 125 15.17 9.60 11.33
CA LYS A 125 14.91 8.23 11.78
C LYS A 125 15.45 8.00 13.18
N SER A 126 14.60 7.50 14.07
CA SER A 126 14.94 7.16 15.46
C SER A 126 14.97 5.64 15.62
N LEU A 127 16.08 5.09 16.14
CA LEU A 127 16.23 3.66 16.34
C LEU A 127 15.30 3.18 17.48
N ILE A 128 14.49 2.18 17.22
CA ILE A 128 13.61 1.52 18.19
C ILE A 128 14.23 0.20 18.66
N SER A 129 14.63 -0.67 17.71
CA SER A 129 15.21 -1.98 18.03
C SER A 129 16.35 -2.33 17.09
N ARG A 130 17.31 -3.13 17.59
CA ARG A 130 18.49 -3.58 16.84
C ARG A 130 18.46 -5.04 16.43
N LYS A 131 17.48 -5.81 16.89
CA LYS A 131 17.48 -7.27 16.75
C LYS A 131 16.09 -7.84 16.48
N ASP A 132 15.31 -7.15 15.66
CA ASP A 132 14.04 -7.71 15.24
C ASP A 132 14.27 -8.70 14.09
N ILE A 133 13.43 -9.72 14.02
CA ILE A 133 13.48 -10.71 12.97
C ILE A 133 12.28 -10.52 12.07
N ILE A 134 12.52 -10.34 10.80
CA ILE A 134 11.49 -10.29 9.77
C ILE A 134 11.72 -11.38 8.72
N TYR A 135 10.68 -11.65 7.94
CA TYR A 135 10.78 -12.63 6.86
C TYR A 135 10.92 -11.92 5.51
N CYS A 136 11.83 -12.43 4.66
CA CYS A 136 11.96 -12.05 3.27
C CYS A 136 11.79 -13.31 2.40
N GLY A 137 10.55 -13.54 1.97
CA GLY A 137 10.19 -14.81 1.35
C GLY A 137 10.30 -15.98 2.35
N LYS A 138 11.23 -16.90 2.12
CA LYS A 138 11.49 -18.05 3.00
C LYS A 138 12.63 -17.82 4.00
N SER A 139 13.37 -16.72 3.88
CA SER A 139 14.52 -16.40 4.70
C SER A 139 14.14 -15.47 5.84
N SER A 140 14.66 -15.72 7.04
CA SER A 140 14.59 -14.79 8.16
C SER A 140 15.79 -13.84 8.11
N LEU A 141 15.55 -12.56 8.37
CA LEU A 141 16.57 -11.52 8.39
C LEU A 141 16.54 -10.79 9.73
N GLU A 142 17.72 -10.59 10.31
CA GLU A 142 17.88 -9.69 11.45
C GLU A 142 17.93 -8.24 10.94
N VAL A 143 17.09 -7.39 11.52
CA VAL A 143 16.91 -6.01 11.07
C VAL A 143 17.00 -5.01 12.21
N PHE A 144 17.30 -3.78 11.84
CA PHE A 144 17.13 -2.61 12.69
C PHE A 144 15.78 -1.98 12.41
N THR A 145 15.03 -1.72 13.46
CA THR A 145 13.71 -1.08 13.39
C THR A 145 13.83 0.39 13.76
N PHE A 146 13.32 1.25 12.88
CA PHE A 146 13.35 2.69 13.05
C PHE A 146 11.93 3.28 12.98
N GLU A 147 11.68 4.34 13.74
CA GLU A 147 10.60 5.27 13.51
C GLU A 147 11.11 6.38 12.58
N GLU A 148 10.50 6.53 11.43
CA GLU A 148 10.78 7.62 10.48
C GLU A 148 9.74 8.73 10.59
N LEU A 149 10.22 9.97 10.66
CA LEU A 149 9.40 11.19 10.66
C LEU A 149 9.45 11.84 9.28
N LEU A 150 8.37 11.74 8.53
CA LEU A 150 8.24 12.35 7.21
C LEU A 150 8.09 13.89 7.30
N PRO A 151 8.43 14.64 6.23
CA PRO A 151 8.37 16.11 6.22
C PRO A 151 7.00 16.72 6.57
N ASN A 152 5.93 15.95 6.43
CA ASN A 152 4.57 16.37 6.80
C ASN A 152 4.17 16.03 8.25
N GLY A 153 5.13 15.61 9.09
CA GLY A 153 4.90 15.24 10.48
C GLY A 153 4.35 13.83 10.71
N LYS A 154 4.07 13.05 9.66
CA LYS A 154 3.64 11.67 9.83
C LYS A 154 4.81 10.78 10.21
N LYS A 155 4.57 9.91 11.19
CA LYS A 155 5.50 8.89 11.63
C LYS A 155 5.09 7.53 11.09
N HIS A 156 6.06 6.67 10.86
CA HIS A 156 5.85 5.26 10.53
C HIS A 156 7.08 4.44 10.88
N ILE A 157 6.88 3.13 11.02
CA ILE A 157 7.97 2.21 11.28
C ILE A 157 8.55 1.73 9.94
N SER A 158 9.87 1.69 9.88
CA SER A 158 10.63 1.10 8.77
C SER A 158 11.71 0.17 9.30
N VAL A 159 12.05 -0.85 8.51
CA VAL A 159 13.10 -1.81 8.89
C VAL A 159 14.17 -1.88 7.81
N TYR A 160 15.42 -2.04 8.28
CA TYR A 160 16.61 -2.11 7.46
C TYR A 160 17.49 -3.25 7.93
N THR A 161 18.10 -3.99 7.02
CA THR A 161 19.19 -4.92 7.37
C THR A 161 20.46 -4.15 7.70
N LYS A 162 21.40 -4.81 8.41
CA LYS A 162 22.69 -4.22 8.74
C LYS A 162 23.47 -3.77 7.49
N ASN A 163 23.32 -4.49 6.39
CA ASN A 163 24.00 -4.24 5.12
C ASN A 163 23.01 -3.72 4.08
N PHE A 164 22.34 -2.61 4.39
CA PHE A 164 21.35 -2.01 3.47
C PHE A 164 21.96 -1.75 2.08
N PRO A 165 21.41 -2.37 1.01
CA PRO A 165 22.00 -2.32 -0.32
C PRO A 165 21.90 -0.94 -0.99
N PHE A 166 20.98 -0.09 -0.55
CA PHE A 166 20.82 1.27 -1.06
C PHE A 166 21.48 2.31 -0.17
N GLN A 167 22.77 2.08 0.19
CA GLN A 167 23.53 3.07 0.94
C GLN A 167 23.62 4.40 0.19
N LYS A 168 23.74 4.33 -1.15
CA LYS A 168 23.71 5.49 -2.03
C LYS A 168 22.87 5.16 -3.27
N SER A 169 21.92 6.01 -3.61
CA SER A 169 21.11 5.88 -4.82
C SER A 169 21.35 7.04 -5.77
N ASP A 170 20.90 6.89 -7.02
CA ASP A 170 20.69 8.02 -7.91
C ASP A 170 19.61 8.95 -7.34
N LEU A 171 19.59 10.18 -7.85
CA LEU A 171 18.57 11.16 -7.53
C LEU A 171 17.29 10.86 -8.34
N PHE A 172 16.24 10.40 -7.65
CA PHE A 172 14.93 10.17 -8.25
C PHE A 172 14.18 11.50 -8.34
N LYS A 173 14.01 12.04 -9.55
CA LYS A 173 13.19 13.22 -9.83
C LYS A 173 11.81 12.77 -10.24
N ILE A 174 10.79 13.07 -9.42
CA ILE A 174 9.44 12.56 -9.63
C ILE A 174 8.70 13.42 -10.65
N PRO A 175 8.28 12.85 -11.79
CA PRO A 175 7.55 13.60 -12.81
C PRO A 175 6.20 14.10 -12.33
N ASN A 176 5.63 15.09 -13.01
CA ASN A 176 4.26 15.53 -12.79
C ASN A 176 3.29 14.34 -12.92
N ASP A 177 2.24 14.34 -12.13
CA ASP A 177 1.22 13.29 -12.10
C ASP A 177 1.72 11.90 -11.66
N HIS A 178 2.96 11.78 -11.20
CA HIS A 178 3.55 10.53 -10.71
C HIS A 178 3.91 10.60 -9.24
N TYR A 179 4.00 9.43 -8.65
CA TYR A 179 4.27 9.22 -7.23
C TYR A 179 5.39 8.21 -7.04
N PHE A 180 6.13 8.37 -5.93
CA PHE A 180 7.22 7.48 -5.57
C PHE A 180 6.88 6.74 -4.26
N PHE A 181 6.91 5.42 -4.34
CA PHE A 181 6.49 4.54 -3.26
C PHE A 181 7.64 3.71 -2.73
N LEU A 182 7.71 3.53 -1.41
CA LEU A 182 8.63 2.62 -0.76
C LEU A 182 7.89 1.57 0.07
N GLY A 183 8.47 0.38 0.20
CA GLY A 183 8.07 -0.57 1.22
C GLY A 183 8.61 -0.17 2.58
N ASP A 184 7.88 -0.47 3.64
CA ASP A 184 8.32 -0.25 5.01
C ASP A 184 9.46 -1.21 5.39
N ASN A 185 9.43 -2.43 4.82
CA ASN A 185 10.58 -3.34 4.80
C ASN A 185 11.50 -2.94 3.64
N ARG A 186 12.48 -2.10 3.93
CA ARG A 186 13.34 -1.46 2.94
C ARG A 186 14.14 -2.43 2.08
N ASP A 187 14.64 -3.51 2.66
CA ASP A 187 15.50 -4.46 1.95
C ASP A 187 14.70 -5.56 1.24
N CYS A 188 13.50 -5.85 1.72
CA CYS A 188 12.64 -6.88 1.15
C CYS A 188 11.47 -6.30 0.33
N SER A 189 11.65 -5.11 -0.23
CA SER A 189 10.64 -4.45 -1.03
C SER A 189 11.09 -4.19 -2.45
N LYS A 190 10.31 -4.70 -3.40
CA LYS A 190 10.36 -4.28 -4.79
C LYS A 190 9.42 -3.08 -4.94
N ASP A 191 9.99 -1.87 -5.08
CA ASP A 191 9.26 -0.60 -5.05
C ASP A 191 9.81 0.40 -6.07
N SER A 192 9.49 1.68 -5.93
CA SER A 192 9.84 2.71 -6.91
C SER A 192 11.33 2.90 -7.13
N ARG A 193 12.21 2.40 -6.27
CA ARG A 193 13.65 2.38 -6.49
C ARG A 193 14.04 1.53 -7.70
N PHE A 194 13.22 0.57 -8.05
CA PHE A 194 13.42 -0.31 -9.21
C PHE A 194 12.65 0.24 -10.42
N LEU A 195 13.28 1.17 -11.16
CA LEU A 195 12.65 1.89 -12.28
C LEU A 195 12.13 0.97 -13.38
N SER A 196 12.76 -0.18 -13.62
CA SER A 196 12.34 -1.14 -14.65
C SER A 196 11.11 -1.95 -14.27
N SER A 197 10.71 -1.97 -13.01
CA SER A 197 9.61 -2.83 -12.53
C SER A 197 8.45 -2.06 -11.92
N VAL A 198 8.71 -1.14 -11.00
CA VAL A 198 7.69 -0.29 -10.37
C VAL A 198 7.88 1.15 -10.81
N GLY A 199 9.07 1.73 -10.56
CA GLY A 199 9.40 3.09 -10.96
C GLY A 199 8.41 4.13 -10.44
N TYR A 200 8.20 5.15 -11.25
CA TYR A 200 7.23 6.20 -10.95
C TYR A 200 5.81 5.74 -11.29
N VAL A 201 4.89 5.85 -10.36
CA VAL A 201 3.51 5.38 -10.49
C VAL A 201 2.62 6.56 -10.88
N HIS A 202 2.03 6.50 -12.06
CA HIS A 202 1.10 7.54 -12.52
C HIS A 202 -0.18 7.57 -11.67
N LYS A 203 -0.77 8.74 -11.47
CA LYS A 203 -1.99 8.92 -10.67
C LYS A 203 -3.14 7.99 -11.08
N ASP A 204 -3.29 7.66 -12.37
CA ASP A 204 -4.35 6.78 -12.85
C ASP A 204 -4.21 5.33 -12.38
N ASN A 205 -3.00 4.92 -12.01
CA ASN A 205 -2.72 3.59 -11.50
C ASN A 205 -3.14 3.40 -10.03
N LEU A 206 -3.43 4.49 -9.29
CA LEU A 206 -3.86 4.39 -7.90
C LEU A 206 -5.21 3.69 -7.82
N VAL A 207 -5.32 2.66 -6.97
CA VAL A 207 -6.57 1.94 -6.71
C VAL A 207 -7.29 2.53 -5.52
N GLY A 208 -6.59 2.77 -4.40
CA GLY A 208 -7.19 3.35 -3.21
C GLY A 208 -6.25 3.38 -2.01
N LYS A 209 -6.74 3.93 -0.91
CA LYS A 209 -6.02 4.06 0.35
C LYS A 209 -6.34 2.90 1.28
N ALA A 210 -5.32 2.22 1.79
CA ALA A 210 -5.45 1.25 2.86
C ALA A 210 -5.85 1.96 4.17
N ARG A 211 -6.93 1.50 4.82
CA ARG A 211 -7.49 2.16 6.00
C ARG A 211 -7.43 1.29 7.25
N PHE A 212 -7.98 0.10 7.18
CA PHE A 212 -8.17 -0.75 8.36
C PHE A 212 -7.78 -2.18 8.04
N ILE A 213 -7.09 -2.82 8.97
CA ILE A 213 -6.91 -4.28 8.99
C ILE A 213 -8.12 -4.84 9.71
N PHE A 214 -8.88 -5.74 9.06
CA PHE A 214 -10.02 -6.40 9.68
C PHE A 214 -9.73 -7.84 10.11
N PHE A 215 -8.61 -8.40 9.64
CA PHE A 215 -8.10 -9.69 10.08
C PHE A 215 -6.58 -9.64 10.03
N SER A 216 -5.92 -10.08 11.12
CA SER A 216 -4.47 -10.20 11.17
C SER A 216 -4.05 -11.64 11.40
N SER A 217 -2.95 -12.04 10.77
CA SER A 217 -2.29 -13.32 11.05
C SER A 217 -1.47 -13.32 12.32
N ASP A 218 -1.28 -12.16 12.95
CA ASP A 218 -0.66 -12.06 14.26
C ASP A 218 -1.60 -12.64 15.34
N LYS A 219 -1.13 -13.68 16.01
CA LYS A 219 -1.91 -14.41 17.04
C LYS A 219 -2.32 -13.53 18.24
N SER A 220 -1.60 -12.41 18.46
CA SER A 220 -1.86 -11.48 19.57
C SER A 220 -3.04 -10.54 19.31
N ILE A 221 -3.45 -10.36 18.06
CA ILE A 221 -4.37 -9.28 17.67
C ILE A 221 -5.80 -9.77 17.35
N GLY A 222 -5.97 -11.01 16.89
CA GLY A 222 -7.29 -11.60 16.58
C GLY A 222 -8.12 -10.74 15.59
N LEU A 223 -9.45 -10.79 15.71
CA LEU A 223 -10.39 -9.93 14.96
C LEU A 223 -10.41 -8.52 15.56
N SER A 224 -9.47 -7.67 15.18
CA SER A 224 -9.39 -6.28 15.63
C SER A 224 -9.31 -5.34 14.43
N LEU A 225 -10.11 -4.27 14.46
CA LEU A 225 -10.01 -3.19 13.49
C LEU A 225 -8.81 -2.29 13.85
N ILE A 226 -7.68 -2.50 13.18
CA ILE A 226 -6.48 -1.69 13.38
C ILE A 226 -6.39 -0.64 12.30
N HIS A 227 -6.24 0.62 12.70
CA HIS A 227 -6.03 1.73 11.77
C HIS A 227 -4.59 1.73 11.25
N ILE A 228 -4.40 1.68 9.92
CA ILE A 228 -3.08 1.53 9.27
C ILE A 228 -2.20 2.79 9.41
N SER A 229 -2.74 3.92 9.81
CA SER A 229 -2.01 5.19 9.92
C SER A 229 -1.34 5.43 11.29
N GLU A 230 -1.51 4.54 12.27
CA GLU A 230 -0.91 4.68 13.61
C GLU A 230 0.17 3.61 13.84
N PRO A 231 1.31 3.95 14.46
CA PRO A 231 2.39 2.99 14.74
C PRO A 231 2.06 2.08 15.93
N THR A 232 0.91 1.39 15.91
CA THR A 232 0.36 0.67 17.07
C THR A 232 0.87 -0.75 17.25
N ARG A 233 1.64 -1.33 16.31
CA ARG A 233 2.07 -2.74 16.42
C ARG A 233 3.30 -3.02 17.28
N LEU A 234 4.06 -2.00 17.69
CA LEU A 234 5.25 -2.18 18.53
C LEU A 234 5.02 -1.84 20.01
N ALA A 235 3.77 -1.63 20.45
CA ALA A 235 3.44 -1.24 21.82
C ALA A 235 2.94 -2.41 22.69
N THR A 236 3.21 -3.67 22.31
CA THR A 236 2.90 -4.85 23.14
C THR A 236 4.11 -5.75 23.27
#